data_71ac14aab26869b118d9357d46e8f40e
#
_entry.id   71ac14aab26869b118d9357d46e8f40e
#
_cell.length_a   1.000
_cell.length_b   1.000
_cell.length_c   1.000
_cell.angle_alpha   90.00
_cell.angle_beta   90.00
_cell.angle_gamma   90.00
#
_symmetry.space_group_name_H-M   'P 1'
#
loop_
_entity.id
_entity.type
_entity.pdbx_description
1 polymer ?
#
loop_
_entity_poly.entity_id
_entity_poly.type
_entity_poly.pdbx_seq_one_letter_code
_entity_poly.pdbx_strand_id
1 'polypeptide(L)'
;MNRKGMQNIFVKRLSGLLCAWLFPFAALYAQVDTTTYHQLSGVEVLGKVRPSTTRESTPLQVMDKAGIERLGVQDLSEAVKRFSGVTVQDYGGIGGLKTVSVRSLGAKHTAVCYDGVTVTDAQSGQVDISRFSLDNVDMISLSIGQADDIFQTARMYASAGALSIKTSRPVFTDRSYHLKAQVKAGSFGLVNPYLRYEQKLGKKWYTSWHGDYLRADGNYPFTLVNGNLIEKKKRYNSDIESWRTELNFTGDLGKFGTLSMKGYYFDSHRGLPGSVIFYNDYSGERLWDRNAFAQIHYENHITEKFTFQAQAKYNYSWMRHLDVDNKYESGRQDDRYTQKEYYLSISGLYSLADHLSLAVAEDYFINSLDNTIPECPFPKRYTSLTALAIQYKDPRLTATTSLLGTYITENVERGDRPSDRKRLSPAVSLSWRVLSDHNFRLRASYKDIFRVPTFNDLYYLRIGNTDLKPERATQYNVGMTWSGLLPFINYLNVSVDGYYNRV
;
A
#
# COMPACT_ATOMS: atom_id res chain seq x y z
N MET A 1 -12.76 33.20 -34.89
CA MET A 1 -12.90 31.75 -34.89
C MET A 1 -12.21 31.18 -33.66
N ASN A 2 -12.97 30.59 -32.77
CA ASN A 2 -12.62 30.41 -31.34
C ASN A 2 -11.78 29.15 -31.12
N ARG A 3 -10.62 29.23 -30.43
CA ARG A 3 -9.68 28.14 -30.13
C ARG A 3 -10.30 26.90 -29.44
N LYS A 4 -11.47 27.04 -28.82
CA LYS A 4 -12.21 25.93 -28.18
C LYS A 4 -12.88 24.96 -29.17
N GLY A 5 -13.15 25.40 -30.41
CA GLY A 5 -13.77 24.56 -31.43
C GLY A 5 -12.82 23.55 -32.08
N MET A 6 -11.52 23.85 -32.13
CA MET A 6 -10.51 23.01 -32.78
C MET A 6 -10.03 21.83 -31.91
N GLN A 7 -10.03 21.97 -30.59
CA GLN A 7 -9.66 20.88 -29.68
C GLN A 7 -10.71 19.76 -29.61
N ASN A 8 -12.00 20.09 -29.71
CA ASN A 8 -13.07 19.10 -29.70
C ASN A 8 -13.17 18.29 -31.00
N ILE A 9 -12.71 18.81 -32.12
CA ILE A 9 -12.71 18.11 -33.40
C ILE A 9 -11.51 17.14 -33.49
N PHE A 10 -10.38 17.47 -32.87
CA PHE A 10 -9.21 16.60 -32.86
C PHE A 10 -9.39 15.37 -31.94
N VAL A 11 -10.01 15.55 -30.77
CA VAL A 11 -10.30 14.46 -29.83
C VAL A 11 -11.37 13.51 -30.41
N LYS A 12 -12.40 14.02 -31.07
CA LYS A 12 -13.43 13.16 -31.72
C LYS A 12 -12.91 12.39 -32.95
N ARG A 13 -11.90 12.90 -33.66
CA ARG A 13 -11.29 12.17 -34.78
C ARG A 13 -10.26 11.13 -34.34
N LEU A 14 -9.59 11.34 -33.21
CA LEU A 14 -8.65 10.36 -32.66
C LEU A 14 -9.37 9.15 -32.01
N SER A 15 -10.49 9.38 -31.35
CA SER A 15 -11.32 8.30 -30.79
C SER A 15 -11.98 7.44 -31.88
N GLY A 16 -12.37 8.03 -33.03
CA GLY A 16 -12.91 7.28 -34.17
C GLY A 16 -11.86 6.43 -34.89
N LEU A 17 -10.61 6.84 -34.95
CA LEU A 17 -9.51 6.10 -35.60
C LEU A 17 -8.99 4.94 -34.75
N LEU A 18 -8.99 5.06 -33.41
CA LEU A 18 -8.61 3.93 -32.54
C LEU A 18 -9.65 2.79 -32.52
N CYS A 19 -10.94 3.10 -32.64
CA CYS A 19 -11.99 2.07 -32.74
C CYS A 19 -11.99 1.34 -34.10
N ALA A 20 -11.54 1.98 -35.17
CA ALA A 20 -11.54 1.37 -36.50
C ALA A 20 -10.40 0.35 -36.72
N TRP A 21 -9.37 0.34 -35.90
CA TRP A 21 -8.23 -0.60 -36.00
C TRP A 21 -8.37 -1.84 -35.11
N LEU A 22 -9.37 -1.90 -34.23
CA LEU A 22 -9.60 -3.05 -33.33
C LEU A 22 -10.63 -4.06 -33.85
N PHE A 23 -11.27 -3.83 -34.99
CA PHE A 23 -12.38 -4.67 -35.47
C PHE A 23 -12.15 -5.66 -36.64
N PRO A 24 -10.95 -5.88 -37.23
CA PRO A 24 -10.82 -6.93 -38.24
C PRO A 24 -10.37 -8.30 -37.75
N PHE A 25 -10.26 -8.54 -36.40
CA PHE A 25 -9.78 -9.85 -35.90
C PHE A 25 -10.84 -10.71 -35.18
N ALA A 26 -12.11 -10.38 -35.27
CA ALA A 26 -13.20 -11.13 -34.60
C ALA A 26 -13.90 -12.17 -35.53
N ALA A 27 -13.19 -12.73 -36.50
CA ALA A 27 -13.68 -13.86 -37.27
C ALA A 27 -12.64 -14.99 -37.27
N LEU A 28 -12.37 -15.58 -36.12
CA LEU A 28 -11.67 -16.86 -36.01
C LEU A 28 -12.55 -17.83 -35.22
N TYR A 29 -13.03 -18.80 -35.97
CA TYR A 29 -13.84 -19.93 -35.59
C TYR A 29 -13.42 -20.56 -34.26
N ALA A 30 -14.34 -20.58 -33.30
CA ALA A 30 -14.25 -21.45 -32.14
C ALA A 30 -14.73 -22.85 -32.56
N GLN A 31 -13.83 -23.70 -33.03
CA GLN A 31 -14.06 -25.13 -33.11
C GLN A 31 -13.75 -25.70 -31.71
N VAL A 32 -14.78 -26.05 -30.96
CA VAL A 32 -14.66 -26.82 -29.74
C VAL A 32 -14.40 -28.27 -30.10
N ASP A 33 -13.15 -28.70 -29.99
CA ASP A 33 -12.76 -30.09 -30.07
C ASP A 33 -12.93 -30.73 -28.68
N THR A 34 -13.99 -31.55 -28.51
CA THR A 34 -14.42 -32.10 -27.21
C THR A 34 -13.80 -33.43 -26.85
N THR A 35 -12.65 -33.82 -27.42
CA THR A 35 -12.04 -35.14 -27.16
C THR A 35 -10.54 -35.15 -26.85
N THR A 36 -10.02 -34.14 -26.21
CA THR A 36 -8.62 -34.22 -25.73
C THR A 36 -8.60 -34.35 -24.22
N TYR A 37 -8.42 -35.57 -23.72
CA TYR A 37 -8.05 -35.81 -22.34
C TYR A 37 -6.64 -35.25 -22.12
N HIS A 38 -6.54 -34.08 -21.49
CA HIS A 38 -5.26 -33.60 -21.00
C HIS A 38 -4.88 -34.40 -19.74
N GLN A 39 -3.94 -35.32 -19.90
CA GLN A 39 -3.25 -35.91 -18.78
C GLN A 39 -2.48 -34.79 -18.07
N LEU A 40 -2.94 -34.41 -16.87
CA LEU A 40 -2.26 -33.45 -16.02
C LEU A 40 -0.87 -34.03 -15.69
N SER A 41 0.15 -33.55 -16.37
CA SER A 41 1.52 -33.75 -15.93
C SER A 41 1.65 -33.23 -14.51
N GLY A 42 2.27 -34.02 -13.63
CA GLY A 42 2.38 -33.74 -12.21
C GLY A 42 2.75 -32.28 -11.97
N VAL A 43 1.93 -31.60 -11.18
CA VAL A 43 2.19 -30.23 -10.75
C VAL A 43 3.41 -30.29 -9.86
N GLU A 44 4.60 -30.00 -10.41
CA GLU A 44 5.72 -29.57 -9.57
C GLU A 44 5.28 -28.29 -8.87
N VAL A 45 4.85 -28.44 -7.62
CA VAL A 45 4.68 -27.31 -6.73
C VAL A 45 6.09 -26.81 -6.42
N LEU A 46 6.60 -25.91 -7.26
CA LEU A 46 7.69 -25.03 -6.89
C LEU A 46 7.17 -24.21 -5.69
N GLY A 47 7.43 -24.75 -4.49
CA GLY A 47 6.99 -24.14 -3.25
C GLY A 47 7.59 -22.76 -3.14
N LYS A 48 6.83 -21.72 -3.51
CA LYS A 48 7.14 -20.36 -3.05
C LYS A 48 7.29 -20.47 -1.54
N VAL A 49 8.48 -20.12 -1.01
CA VAL A 49 8.72 -20.09 0.43
C VAL A 49 7.69 -19.13 1.02
N ARG A 50 6.60 -19.67 1.54
CA ARG A 50 5.61 -18.87 2.27
C ARG A 50 6.27 -18.47 3.58
N PRO A 51 6.20 -17.21 3.98
CA PRO A 51 6.62 -16.82 5.32
C PRO A 51 5.94 -17.76 6.32
N SER A 52 6.72 -18.44 7.15
CA SER A 52 6.16 -19.34 8.14
C SER A 52 5.60 -18.50 9.27
N THR A 53 4.31 -18.12 9.17
CA THR A 53 3.60 -17.32 10.19
C THR A 53 3.73 -17.89 11.59
N THR A 54 4.04 -19.18 11.71
CA THR A 54 4.21 -19.89 12.99
C THR A 54 5.58 -19.72 13.62
N ARG A 55 6.60 -19.26 12.87
CA ARG A 55 7.98 -19.13 13.36
C ARG A 55 8.38 -17.69 13.67
N GLU A 56 7.61 -16.72 13.20
CA GLU A 56 7.90 -15.31 13.39
C GLU A 56 7.86 -14.90 14.88
N SER A 57 8.76 -14.01 15.26
CA SER A 57 8.85 -13.48 16.63
C SER A 57 7.77 -12.45 16.94
N THR A 58 7.14 -11.91 15.91
CA THR A 58 6.02 -10.97 16.00
C THR A 58 4.84 -11.46 15.18
N PRO A 59 3.61 -11.00 15.45
CA PRO A 59 2.46 -11.42 14.68
C PRO A 59 2.60 -11.06 13.21
N LEU A 60 2.63 -12.08 12.36
CA LEU A 60 2.58 -11.97 10.91
C LEU A 60 1.32 -12.62 10.38
N GLN A 61 0.50 -11.88 9.67
CA GLN A 61 -0.68 -12.38 8.97
C GLN A 61 -0.46 -12.28 7.47
N VAL A 62 -0.81 -13.34 6.74
CA VAL A 62 -0.58 -13.42 5.29
C VAL A 62 -1.86 -13.90 4.61
N MET A 63 -2.23 -13.24 3.53
CA MET A 63 -3.30 -13.62 2.63
C MET A 63 -2.72 -13.70 1.21
N ASP A 64 -2.66 -14.90 0.67
CA ASP A 64 -2.23 -15.15 -0.70
C ASP A 64 -3.40 -15.01 -1.69
N LYS A 65 -3.10 -15.08 -2.97
CA LYS A 65 -4.08 -14.97 -4.05
C LYS A 65 -5.23 -15.97 -3.90
N ALA A 66 -4.93 -17.21 -3.54
CA ALA A 66 -5.94 -18.25 -3.31
C ALA A 66 -6.86 -17.91 -2.12
N GLY A 67 -6.30 -17.29 -1.08
CA GLY A 67 -7.08 -16.77 0.06
C GLY A 67 -7.99 -15.61 -0.35
N ILE A 68 -7.47 -14.67 -1.15
CA ILE A 68 -8.25 -13.54 -1.70
C ILE A 68 -9.43 -14.04 -2.54
N GLU A 69 -9.17 -14.97 -3.46
CA GLU A 69 -10.20 -15.56 -4.33
C GLU A 69 -11.26 -16.34 -3.53
N ARG A 70 -10.85 -17.12 -2.54
CA ARG A 70 -11.76 -17.90 -1.67
C ARG A 70 -12.68 -17.02 -0.84
N LEU A 71 -12.19 -15.87 -0.39
CA LEU A 71 -12.99 -14.94 0.42
C LEU A 71 -13.94 -14.10 -0.43
N GLY A 72 -13.77 -14.06 -1.76
CA GLY A 72 -14.61 -13.30 -2.67
C GLY A 72 -14.58 -11.79 -2.46
N VAL A 73 -13.53 -11.28 -1.82
CA VAL A 73 -13.35 -9.84 -1.55
C VAL A 73 -13.12 -9.06 -2.85
N GLN A 74 -13.69 -7.87 -2.94
CA GLN A 74 -13.71 -7.09 -4.17
C GLN A 74 -12.65 -6.01 -4.24
N ASP A 75 -12.21 -5.50 -3.10
CA ASP A 75 -11.18 -4.47 -2.99
C ASP A 75 -10.15 -4.80 -1.87
N LEU A 76 -9.04 -4.07 -1.90
CA LEU A 76 -7.94 -4.28 -0.96
C LEU A 76 -8.37 -4.03 0.49
N SER A 77 -9.27 -3.09 0.73
CA SER A 77 -9.73 -2.75 2.07
C SER A 77 -10.57 -3.86 2.70
N GLU A 78 -11.39 -4.55 1.90
CA GLU A 78 -12.14 -5.73 2.34
C GLU A 78 -11.21 -6.89 2.71
N ALA A 79 -10.15 -7.10 1.92
CA ALA A 79 -9.14 -8.11 2.23
C ALA A 79 -8.42 -7.79 3.56
N VAL A 80 -7.99 -6.54 3.73
CA VAL A 80 -7.27 -6.09 4.93
C VAL A 80 -8.14 -6.11 6.19
N LYS A 81 -9.44 -5.86 6.09
CA LYS A 81 -10.40 -6.01 7.20
C LYS A 81 -10.47 -7.43 7.78
N ARG A 82 -9.99 -8.44 7.05
CA ARG A 82 -9.95 -9.84 7.53
C ARG A 82 -8.77 -10.12 8.45
N PHE A 83 -7.80 -9.22 8.52
CA PHE A 83 -6.69 -9.37 9.45
C PHE A 83 -7.08 -9.02 10.88
N SER A 84 -6.63 -9.82 11.83
CA SER A 84 -6.87 -9.59 13.26
C SER A 84 -6.17 -8.33 13.76
N GLY A 85 -6.85 -7.53 14.57
CA GLY A 85 -6.30 -6.30 15.14
C GLY A 85 -6.18 -5.14 14.13
N VAL A 86 -6.86 -5.22 13.01
CA VAL A 86 -6.92 -4.17 11.98
C VAL A 86 -8.27 -3.49 12.01
N THR A 87 -8.24 -2.17 11.93
CA THR A 87 -9.40 -1.34 11.64
C THR A 87 -9.16 -0.62 10.32
N VAL A 88 -10.07 -0.77 9.39
CA VAL A 88 -10.08 0.03 8.15
C VAL A 88 -11.14 1.10 8.33
N GLN A 89 -10.70 2.35 8.28
CA GLN A 89 -11.60 3.49 8.29
C GLN A 89 -11.98 3.84 6.85
N ASP A 90 -13.27 3.83 6.58
CA ASP A 90 -13.86 4.08 5.27
C ASP A 90 -14.64 5.41 5.34
N TYR A 91 -14.23 6.38 4.53
CA TYR A 91 -14.76 7.73 4.55
C TYR A 91 -15.81 7.99 3.45
N GLY A 92 -16.40 6.96 2.87
CA GLY A 92 -17.47 7.20 1.92
C GLY A 92 -17.74 6.11 0.89
N GLY A 93 -17.54 4.84 1.23
CA GLY A 93 -17.88 3.71 0.36
C GLY A 93 -16.91 3.57 -0.83
N ILE A 94 -17.45 3.35 -2.04
CA ILE A 94 -16.64 3.03 -3.24
C ILE A 94 -15.67 4.16 -3.60
N GLY A 95 -16.06 5.41 -3.45
CA GLY A 95 -15.24 6.59 -3.73
C GLY A 95 -14.49 7.13 -2.51
N GLY A 96 -14.69 6.57 -1.32
CA GLY A 96 -14.13 7.08 -0.08
C GLY A 96 -12.65 6.77 0.09
N LEU A 97 -11.96 7.65 0.82
CA LEU A 97 -10.63 7.39 1.35
C LEU A 97 -10.70 6.16 2.29
N LYS A 98 -9.77 5.22 2.14
CA LYS A 98 -9.67 4.03 3.00
C LYS A 98 -8.31 3.92 3.63
N THR A 99 -8.25 4.05 4.96
CA THR A 99 -7.01 4.01 5.72
C THR A 99 -6.97 2.83 6.68
N VAL A 100 -5.75 2.36 6.97
CA VAL A 100 -5.53 1.17 7.80
C VAL A 100 -4.88 1.57 9.11
N SER A 101 -5.52 1.19 10.21
CA SER A 101 -4.99 1.33 11.57
C SER A 101 -4.77 -0.05 12.18
N VAL A 102 -3.62 -0.25 12.79
CA VAL A 102 -3.25 -1.49 13.44
C VAL A 102 -3.26 -1.29 14.96
N ARG A 103 -4.02 -2.13 15.68
CA ARG A 103 -4.11 -2.13 17.15
C ARG A 103 -4.36 -0.74 17.74
N SER A 104 -5.26 0.00 17.12
CA SER A 104 -5.72 1.34 17.55
C SER A 104 -4.64 2.43 17.61
N LEU A 105 -3.46 2.22 17.02
CA LEU A 105 -2.41 3.26 16.97
C LEU A 105 -2.67 4.35 15.93
N GLY A 106 -3.70 4.19 15.10
CA GLY A 106 -4.03 5.11 14.02
C GLY A 106 -3.28 4.82 12.71
N ALA A 107 -3.84 5.31 11.61
CA ALA A 107 -3.32 5.06 10.27
C ALA A 107 -1.94 5.69 10.03
N LYS A 108 -1.62 6.76 10.72
CA LYS A 108 -0.32 7.46 10.65
C LYS A 108 0.86 6.62 11.17
N HIS A 109 0.61 5.54 11.92
CA HIS A 109 1.62 4.62 12.44
C HIS A 109 1.77 3.33 11.63
N THR A 110 0.94 3.14 10.61
CA THR A 110 0.97 1.95 9.75
C THR A 110 1.67 2.28 8.44
N ALA A 111 2.80 1.61 8.17
CA ALA A 111 3.43 1.71 6.87
C ALA A 111 2.63 0.89 5.84
N VAL A 112 2.51 1.43 4.64
CA VAL A 112 2.01 0.70 3.46
C VAL A 112 3.16 0.51 2.49
N CYS A 113 3.48 -0.72 2.19
CA CYS A 113 4.58 -1.10 1.31
C CYS A 113 4.02 -1.73 0.03
N TYR A 114 4.41 -1.22 -1.12
CA TYR A 114 3.98 -1.70 -2.42
C TYR A 114 5.19 -2.23 -3.19
N ASP A 115 5.26 -3.55 -3.38
CA ASP A 115 6.41 -4.29 -3.95
C ASP A 115 7.76 -3.93 -3.31
N GLY A 116 7.80 -3.88 -1.98
CA GLY A 116 9.01 -3.65 -1.21
C GLY A 116 9.37 -2.17 -0.99
N VAL A 117 8.65 -1.23 -1.62
CA VAL A 117 8.89 0.20 -1.46
C VAL A 117 7.74 0.86 -0.70
N THR A 118 8.05 1.63 0.34
CA THR A 118 7.04 2.28 1.17
C THR A 118 6.35 3.41 0.40
N VAL A 119 5.03 3.43 0.45
CA VAL A 119 4.18 4.53 -0.01
C VAL A 119 3.90 5.46 1.16
N THR A 120 3.98 6.75 0.92
CA THR A 120 3.80 7.76 1.97
C THR A 120 2.95 8.93 1.48
N ASP A 121 2.35 9.61 2.43
CA ASP A 121 1.72 10.91 2.27
C ASP A 121 2.26 11.83 3.37
N ALA A 122 3.08 12.81 3.01
CA ALA A 122 3.71 13.72 3.96
C ALA A 122 2.74 14.82 4.42
N GLN A 123 1.69 15.10 3.66
CA GLN A 123 0.69 16.09 3.97
C GLN A 123 -0.22 15.64 5.11
N SER A 124 -0.85 14.47 4.98
CA SER A 124 -1.82 13.93 5.95
C SER A 124 -1.25 12.85 6.86
N GLY A 125 -0.16 12.19 6.45
CA GLY A 125 0.43 11.04 7.12
C GLY A 125 -0.36 9.75 6.95
N GLN A 126 -1.38 9.71 6.10
CA GLN A 126 -2.26 8.57 5.90
C GLN A 126 -2.22 8.11 4.45
N VAL A 127 -2.12 6.81 4.23
CA VAL A 127 -2.10 6.25 2.88
C VAL A 127 -3.50 5.72 2.54
N ASP A 128 -4.05 6.20 1.43
CA ASP A 128 -5.27 5.66 0.85
C ASP A 128 -4.99 4.33 0.14
N ILE A 129 -5.41 3.22 0.74
CA ILE A 129 -5.22 1.89 0.15
C ILE A 129 -6.21 1.59 -0.98
N SER A 130 -7.26 2.38 -1.17
CA SER A 130 -8.22 2.23 -2.28
C SER A 130 -7.58 2.50 -3.66
N ARG A 131 -6.44 3.19 -3.69
CA ARG A 131 -5.67 3.47 -4.90
C ARG A 131 -5.05 2.22 -5.54
N PHE A 132 -4.91 1.10 -4.80
CA PHE A 132 -4.27 -0.11 -5.29
C PHE A 132 -5.32 -1.11 -5.75
N SER A 133 -5.13 -1.68 -6.95
CA SER A 133 -6.03 -2.70 -7.49
C SER A 133 -5.77 -4.05 -6.86
N LEU A 134 -6.81 -4.67 -6.27
CA LEU A 134 -6.72 -6.03 -5.75
C LEU A 134 -6.51 -7.06 -6.87
N ASP A 135 -6.99 -6.78 -8.10
CA ASP A 135 -6.90 -7.69 -9.24
C ASP A 135 -5.47 -7.98 -9.70
N ASN A 136 -4.52 -7.12 -9.28
CA ASN A 136 -3.08 -7.26 -9.55
C ASN A 136 -2.29 -7.82 -8.35
N VAL A 137 -2.93 -8.12 -7.23
CA VAL A 137 -2.26 -8.55 -5.99
C VAL A 137 -2.08 -10.07 -5.96
N ASP A 138 -0.88 -10.52 -5.60
CA ASP A 138 -0.53 -11.92 -5.35
C ASP A 138 -0.54 -12.26 -3.86
N MET A 139 -0.12 -11.29 -3.02
CA MET A 139 -0.02 -11.50 -1.59
C MET A 139 -0.18 -10.18 -0.82
N ILE A 140 -0.93 -10.23 0.25
CA ILE A 140 -1.03 -9.19 1.27
C ILE A 140 -0.49 -9.76 2.56
N SER A 141 0.42 -9.03 3.22
CA SER A 141 0.91 -9.41 4.54
C SER A 141 0.90 -8.23 5.49
N LEU A 142 0.60 -8.51 6.74
CA LEU A 142 0.63 -7.55 7.83
C LEU A 142 1.58 -8.04 8.90
N SER A 143 2.67 -7.31 9.13
CA SER A 143 3.56 -7.50 10.25
C SER A 143 3.28 -6.44 11.33
N ILE A 144 3.31 -6.85 12.60
CA ILE A 144 3.03 -5.97 13.75
C ILE A 144 4.25 -5.97 14.68
N GLY A 145 4.80 -4.79 14.94
CA GLY A 145 6.03 -4.67 15.73
C GLY A 145 7.30 -4.77 14.87
N GLN A 146 8.31 -5.48 15.37
CA GLN A 146 9.58 -5.69 14.67
C GLN A 146 9.47 -6.96 13.82
N ALA A 147 9.55 -6.81 12.51
CA ALA A 147 9.57 -7.98 11.61
C ALA A 147 10.86 -8.81 11.77
N ASP A 148 10.76 -10.11 11.57
CA ASP A 148 11.93 -11.03 11.59
C ASP A 148 12.79 -10.90 10.33
N ASP A 149 12.24 -10.37 9.26
CA ASP A 149 13.04 -10.00 8.10
C ASP A 149 13.82 -8.73 8.42
N ILE A 150 15.13 -8.89 8.67
CA ILE A 150 16.04 -7.78 8.93
C ILE A 150 16.64 -7.19 7.64
N PHE A 151 16.47 -7.85 6.48
CA PHE A 151 16.91 -7.34 5.19
C PHE A 151 15.83 -6.44 4.58
N GLN A 152 15.65 -5.26 5.17
CA GLN A 152 14.64 -4.30 4.79
C GLN A 152 15.17 -2.87 4.83
N THR A 153 14.42 -1.92 4.28
CA THR A 153 14.78 -0.50 4.30
C THR A 153 14.68 0.09 5.71
N ALA A 154 15.41 1.14 6.01
CA ALA A 154 15.40 1.79 7.32
C ALA A 154 14.00 2.33 7.68
N ARG A 155 13.23 2.79 6.68
CA ARG A 155 11.86 3.27 6.85
C ARG A 155 10.90 2.20 7.40
N MET A 156 11.11 0.93 7.07
CA MET A 156 10.29 -0.17 7.60
C MET A 156 10.46 -0.36 9.11
N TYR A 157 11.64 -0.03 9.65
CA TYR A 157 11.88 -0.08 11.09
C TYR A 157 11.14 1.04 11.86
N ALA A 158 10.81 2.15 11.19
CA ALA A 158 10.15 3.30 11.82
C ALA A 158 8.67 3.09 12.16
N SER A 159 8.01 2.07 11.62
CA SER A 159 6.55 1.89 11.70
C SER A 159 6.13 0.96 12.83
N ALA A 160 4.93 1.17 13.39
CA ALA A 160 4.31 0.28 14.38
C ALA A 160 3.86 -1.06 13.81
N GLY A 161 3.48 -1.05 12.55
CA GLY A 161 3.12 -2.19 11.75
C GLY A 161 3.29 -1.87 10.27
N ALA A 162 3.44 -2.90 9.45
CA ALA A 162 3.62 -2.75 8.01
C ALA A 162 2.67 -3.64 7.23
N LEU A 163 1.83 -3.01 6.43
CA LEU A 163 0.99 -3.66 5.42
C LEU A 163 1.80 -3.74 4.13
N SER A 164 2.21 -4.94 3.76
CA SER A 164 2.94 -5.19 2.52
C SER A 164 2.02 -5.79 1.47
N ILE A 165 1.98 -5.17 0.30
CA ILE A 165 1.20 -5.57 -0.86
C ILE A 165 2.20 -5.99 -1.93
N LYS A 166 2.15 -7.25 -2.34
CA LYS A 166 2.98 -7.78 -3.42
C LYS A 166 2.12 -8.02 -4.64
N THR A 167 2.51 -7.45 -5.77
CA THR A 167 1.81 -7.64 -7.05
C THR A 167 2.19 -8.97 -7.68
N SER A 168 1.29 -9.47 -8.52
CA SER A 168 1.50 -10.75 -9.22
C SER A 168 2.67 -10.63 -10.19
N ARG A 169 3.60 -11.58 -10.11
CA ARG A 169 4.70 -11.71 -11.07
C ARG A 169 4.33 -12.77 -12.11
N PRO A 170 4.55 -12.49 -13.40
CA PRO A 170 4.27 -13.46 -14.45
C PRO A 170 5.15 -14.70 -14.34
N VAL A 171 4.55 -15.87 -14.57
CA VAL A 171 5.26 -17.15 -14.70
C VAL A 171 4.95 -17.69 -16.09
N PHE A 172 5.97 -17.85 -16.92
CA PHE A 172 5.84 -18.31 -18.29
C PHE A 172 6.27 -19.76 -18.40
N THR A 173 5.35 -20.65 -18.76
CA THR A 173 5.60 -22.07 -19.02
C THR A 173 5.64 -22.31 -20.53
N ASP A 174 4.49 -22.27 -21.18
CA ASP A 174 4.32 -22.68 -22.57
C ASP A 174 4.24 -21.51 -23.57
N ARG A 175 3.85 -20.33 -23.08
CA ARG A 175 3.66 -19.14 -23.90
C ARG A 175 4.56 -18.01 -23.44
N SER A 176 4.97 -17.16 -24.39
CA SER A 176 5.78 -15.97 -24.10
C SER A 176 4.95 -14.74 -23.69
N TYR A 177 3.63 -14.84 -23.72
CA TYR A 177 2.72 -13.77 -23.31
C TYR A 177 1.47 -14.33 -22.62
N HIS A 178 0.87 -13.51 -21.75
CA HIS A 178 -0.43 -13.75 -21.15
C HIS A 178 -1.28 -12.50 -21.27
N LEU A 179 -2.58 -12.70 -21.48
CA LEU A 179 -3.58 -11.65 -21.50
C LEU A 179 -4.73 -12.04 -20.58
N LYS A 180 -5.08 -11.15 -19.64
CA LYS A 180 -6.25 -11.30 -18.76
C LYS A 180 -7.15 -10.08 -18.94
N ALA A 181 -8.39 -10.28 -19.32
CA ALA A 181 -9.44 -9.27 -19.36
C ALA A 181 -10.53 -9.65 -18.36
N GLN A 182 -11.05 -8.66 -17.64
CA GLN A 182 -12.10 -8.83 -16.65
C GLN A 182 -12.97 -7.59 -16.63
N VAL A 183 -14.28 -7.78 -16.42
CA VAL A 183 -15.23 -6.69 -16.17
C VAL A 183 -16.00 -7.02 -14.91
N LYS A 184 -16.01 -6.09 -13.95
CA LYS A 184 -16.91 -6.13 -12.81
C LYS A 184 -18.02 -5.13 -13.03
N ALA A 185 -19.25 -5.52 -12.75
CA ALA A 185 -20.42 -4.66 -12.80
C ALA A 185 -21.26 -4.88 -11.53
N GLY A 186 -21.93 -3.85 -11.08
CA GLY A 186 -22.70 -3.91 -9.83
C GLY A 186 -23.77 -2.84 -9.74
N SER A 187 -24.41 -2.77 -8.59
CA SER A 187 -25.44 -1.77 -8.28
C SER A 187 -24.89 -0.35 -8.33
N PHE A 188 -25.77 0.61 -8.51
CA PHE A 188 -25.48 2.06 -8.50
C PHE A 188 -24.46 2.48 -9.57
N GLY A 189 -24.62 1.93 -10.77
CA GLY A 189 -23.80 2.29 -11.95
C GLY A 189 -22.35 1.81 -11.89
N LEU A 190 -22.04 0.82 -11.02
CA LEU A 190 -20.67 0.29 -10.91
C LEU A 190 -20.28 -0.45 -12.19
N VAL A 191 -19.20 0.00 -12.83
CA VAL A 191 -18.52 -0.67 -13.94
C VAL A 191 -17.01 -0.54 -13.72
N ASN A 192 -16.31 -1.68 -13.78
CA ASN A 192 -14.87 -1.71 -13.59
C ASN A 192 -14.21 -2.72 -14.56
N PRO A 193 -13.92 -2.33 -15.82
CA PRO A 193 -13.08 -3.10 -16.71
C PRO A 193 -11.62 -3.09 -16.25
N TYR A 194 -10.98 -4.24 -16.36
CA TYR A 194 -9.58 -4.49 -16.05
C TYR A 194 -8.92 -5.26 -17.19
N LEU A 195 -7.71 -4.84 -17.56
CA LEU A 195 -6.89 -5.53 -18.56
C LEU A 195 -5.47 -5.68 -18.03
N ARG A 196 -4.91 -6.87 -18.17
CA ARG A 196 -3.51 -7.17 -17.85
C ARG A 196 -2.85 -7.87 -19.01
N TYR A 197 -1.70 -7.39 -19.41
CA TYR A 197 -0.84 -7.99 -20.41
C TYR A 197 0.54 -8.26 -19.81
N GLU A 198 1.07 -9.44 -20.08
CA GLU A 198 2.39 -9.89 -19.63
C GLU A 198 3.18 -10.40 -20.84
N GLN A 199 4.45 -10.07 -20.92
CA GLN A 199 5.32 -10.44 -22.00
C GLN A 199 6.70 -10.86 -21.49
N LYS A 200 7.15 -12.03 -21.94
CA LYS A 200 8.54 -12.47 -21.76
C LYS A 200 9.41 -11.81 -22.82
N LEU A 201 10.45 -11.09 -22.39
CA LEU A 201 11.40 -10.38 -23.23
C LEU A 201 12.72 -11.15 -23.28
N GLY A 202 12.75 -12.25 -24.04
CA GLY A 202 13.91 -13.15 -24.08
C GLY A 202 13.99 -14.11 -22.89
N LYS A 203 15.20 -14.53 -22.49
CA LYS A 203 15.41 -15.56 -21.45
C LYS A 203 15.37 -15.02 -20.02
N LYS A 204 15.72 -13.75 -19.82
CA LYS A 204 16.00 -13.18 -18.49
C LYS A 204 15.12 -11.99 -18.12
N TRP A 205 14.36 -11.46 -19.07
CA TRP A 205 13.57 -10.25 -18.88
C TRP A 205 12.09 -10.50 -19.12
N TYR A 206 11.25 -9.84 -18.39
CA TYR A 206 9.82 -9.78 -18.63
C TYR A 206 9.24 -8.42 -18.26
N THR A 207 8.10 -8.12 -18.85
CA THR A 207 7.30 -6.95 -18.54
C THR A 207 5.86 -7.37 -18.25
N SER A 208 5.19 -6.62 -17.42
CA SER A 208 3.75 -6.70 -17.25
C SER A 208 3.15 -5.30 -17.20
N TRP A 209 2.05 -5.15 -17.89
CA TRP A 209 1.24 -3.95 -17.86
C TRP A 209 -0.16 -4.30 -17.41
N HIS A 210 -0.78 -3.47 -16.57
CA HIS A 210 -2.20 -3.52 -16.35
C HIS A 210 -2.80 -2.13 -16.31
N GLY A 211 -4.10 -2.08 -16.62
CA GLY A 211 -4.91 -0.89 -16.50
C GLY A 211 -6.31 -1.25 -16.07
N ASP A 212 -6.92 -0.41 -15.26
CA ASP A 212 -8.33 -0.50 -14.91
C ASP A 212 -8.98 0.88 -14.87
N TYR A 213 -10.27 0.86 -15.17
CA TYR A 213 -11.15 2.01 -15.06
C TYR A 213 -12.27 1.65 -14.08
N LEU A 214 -12.60 2.54 -13.19
CA LEU A 214 -13.72 2.40 -12.27
C LEU A 214 -14.66 3.58 -12.43
N ARG A 215 -15.94 3.29 -12.61
CA ARG A 215 -17.02 4.27 -12.54
C ARG A 215 -18.13 3.72 -11.65
N ALA A 216 -18.67 4.56 -10.79
CA ALA A 216 -19.87 4.28 -10.04
C ALA A 216 -20.61 5.59 -9.74
N ASP A 217 -21.95 5.57 -9.79
CA ASP A 217 -22.77 6.72 -9.41
C ASP A 217 -22.94 6.84 -7.89
N GLY A 218 -22.82 5.72 -7.16
CA GLY A 218 -22.85 5.66 -5.70
C GLY A 218 -24.16 6.13 -5.05
N ASN A 219 -25.23 6.30 -5.81
CA ASN A 219 -26.51 6.89 -5.40
C ASN A 219 -27.43 5.90 -4.68
N TYR A 220 -26.90 5.14 -3.73
CA TYR A 220 -27.66 4.13 -2.98
C TYR A 220 -28.77 4.73 -2.12
N PRO A 221 -29.95 4.04 -2.01
CA PRO A 221 -31.01 4.43 -1.10
C PRO A 221 -30.66 4.13 0.34
N PHE A 222 -31.07 4.99 1.27
CA PHE A 222 -30.97 4.78 2.70
C PHE A 222 -32.18 5.34 3.45
N THR A 223 -32.36 4.89 4.68
CA THR A 223 -33.41 5.41 5.56
C THR A 223 -32.77 6.25 6.65
N LEU A 224 -33.19 7.48 6.77
CA LEU A 224 -32.78 8.40 7.82
C LEU A 224 -33.82 8.39 8.92
N VAL A 225 -33.39 8.11 10.15
CA VAL A 225 -34.27 8.03 11.33
C VAL A 225 -33.80 9.05 12.37
N ASN A 226 -34.70 9.90 12.84
CA ASN A 226 -34.48 10.82 13.94
C ASN A 226 -35.75 10.88 14.82
N GLY A 227 -35.74 10.12 15.90
CA GLY A 227 -36.95 9.94 16.73
C GLY A 227 -38.08 9.29 15.90
N ASN A 228 -39.19 9.97 15.78
CA ASN A 228 -40.37 9.52 15.02
C ASN A 228 -40.35 9.92 13.54
N LEU A 229 -39.37 10.71 13.12
CA LEU A 229 -39.23 11.14 11.74
C LEU A 229 -38.40 10.08 10.96
N ILE A 230 -39.02 9.50 9.92
CA ILE A 230 -38.43 8.50 9.07
C ILE A 230 -38.52 8.98 7.62
N GLU A 231 -37.36 9.17 6.98
CA GLU A 231 -37.28 9.59 5.58
C GLU A 231 -36.47 8.60 4.75
N LYS A 232 -36.98 8.25 3.57
CA LYS A 232 -36.25 7.49 2.57
C LYS A 232 -35.56 8.45 1.61
N LYS A 233 -34.24 8.39 1.54
CA LYS A 233 -33.39 9.25 0.71
C LYS A 233 -32.47 8.45 -0.18
N LYS A 234 -31.87 9.10 -1.16
CA LYS A 234 -30.74 8.58 -1.94
C LYS A 234 -29.50 9.39 -1.62
N ARG A 235 -28.35 8.72 -1.61
CA ARG A 235 -27.06 9.39 -1.45
C ARG A 235 -26.78 10.27 -2.66
N TYR A 236 -26.45 11.52 -2.44
CA TYR A 236 -26.01 12.47 -3.47
C TYR A 236 -24.51 12.67 -3.41
N ASN A 237 -23.91 13.13 -4.51
CA ASN A 237 -22.51 13.51 -4.63
C ASN A 237 -21.56 12.42 -4.10
N SER A 238 -21.85 11.16 -4.43
CA SER A 238 -21.06 9.97 -4.03
C SER A 238 -20.52 9.20 -5.24
N ASP A 239 -20.56 9.84 -6.40
CA ASP A 239 -20.01 9.31 -7.65
C ASP A 239 -18.49 9.29 -7.62
N ILE A 240 -17.93 8.33 -8.36
CA ILE A 240 -16.50 8.23 -8.60
C ILE A 240 -16.23 7.85 -10.05
N GLU A 241 -15.18 8.41 -10.59
CA GLU A 241 -14.52 7.97 -11.80
C GLU A 241 -13.02 7.93 -11.56
N SER A 242 -12.38 6.79 -11.85
CA SER A 242 -10.94 6.66 -11.65
C SER A 242 -10.27 5.79 -12.70
N TRP A 243 -9.00 6.09 -12.97
CA TRP A 243 -8.11 5.35 -13.85
C TRP A 243 -6.87 4.93 -13.09
N ARG A 244 -6.46 3.68 -13.29
CA ARG A 244 -5.18 3.17 -12.79
C ARG A 244 -4.43 2.49 -13.93
N THR A 245 -3.13 2.69 -13.94
CA THR A 245 -2.26 1.93 -14.81
C THR A 245 -0.92 1.68 -14.15
N GLU A 246 -0.35 0.54 -14.42
CA GLU A 246 0.92 0.13 -13.87
C GLU A 246 1.73 -0.63 -14.92
N LEU A 247 3.00 -0.29 -15.04
CA LEU A 247 3.97 -0.96 -15.89
C LEU A 247 5.10 -1.49 -15.03
N ASN A 248 5.36 -2.77 -15.11
CA ASN A 248 6.46 -3.43 -14.41
C ASN A 248 7.45 -3.99 -15.44
N PHE A 249 8.72 -3.88 -15.11
CA PHE A 249 9.81 -4.42 -15.88
C PHE A 249 10.80 -5.11 -14.94
N THR A 250 11.07 -6.39 -15.16
CA THR A 250 11.95 -7.15 -14.27
C THR A 250 12.96 -7.91 -15.10
N GLY A 251 14.22 -7.88 -14.68
CA GLY A 251 15.32 -8.54 -15.32
C GLY A 251 16.20 -9.32 -14.33
N ASP A 252 16.57 -10.53 -14.73
CA ASP A 252 17.63 -11.30 -14.10
C ASP A 252 18.95 -10.96 -14.78
N LEU A 253 19.84 -10.30 -14.03
CA LEU A 253 21.18 -9.91 -14.49
C LEU A 253 22.21 -11.04 -14.29
N GLY A 254 21.76 -12.24 -13.90
CA GLY A 254 22.60 -13.39 -13.58
C GLY A 254 23.42 -13.14 -12.31
N LYS A 255 24.75 -13.23 -12.40
CA LYS A 255 25.64 -12.97 -11.26
C LYS A 255 25.57 -11.56 -10.69
N PHE A 256 24.97 -10.63 -11.42
CA PHE A 256 24.77 -9.25 -10.97
C PHE A 256 23.39 -9.01 -10.33
N GLY A 257 22.65 -10.10 -10.02
CA GLY A 257 21.41 -10.00 -9.27
C GLY A 257 20.18 -9.73 -10.12
N THR A 258 19.18 -9.10 -9.53
CA THR A 258 17.89 -8.79 -10.14
C THR A 258 17.62 -7.27 -10.13
N LEU A 259 17.01 -6.80 -11.20
CA LEU A 259 16.56 -5.40 -11.34
C LEU A 259 15.05 -5.40 -11.60
N SER A 260 14.32 -4.66 -10.80
CA SER A 260 12.88 -4.44 -10.98
C SER A 260 12.60 -2.95 -11.10
N MET A 261 11.80 -2.56 -12.08
CA MET A 261 11.35 -1.19 -12.29
C MET A 261 9.83 -1.18 -12.36
N LYS A 262 9.22 -0.16 -11.79
CA LYS A 262 7.77 0.03 -11.79
C LYS A 262 7.44 1.49 -12.09
N GLY A 263 6.49 1.69 -13.00
CA GLY A 263 5.77 2.95 -13.19
C GLY A 263 4.32 2.76 -12.80
N TYR A 264 3.76 3.70 -12.06
CA TYR A 264 2.39 3.69 -11.57
C TYR A 264 1.72 5.04 -11.83
N TYR A 265 0.48 5.02 -12.24
CA TYR A 265 -0.36 6.22 -12.37
C TYR A 265 -1.79 5.93 -11.91
N PHE A 266 -2.32 6.87 -11.15
CA PHE A 266 -3.70 6.90 -10.66
C PHE A 266 -4.27 8.30 -10.86
N ASP A 267 -5.49 8.39 -11.37
CA ASP A 267 -6.28 9.63 -11.46
C ASP A 267 -7.70 9.32 -11.00
N SER A 268 -8.27 10.14 -10.15
CA SER A 268 -9.65 10.02 -9.73
C SER A 268 -10.34 11.35 -9.61
N HIS A 269 -11.65 11.32 -9.88
CA HIS A 269 -12.59 12.40 -9.69
C HIS A 269 -13.80 11.86 -8.96
N ARG A 270 -14.12 12.46 -7.82
CA ARG A 270 -15.19 11.95 -6.95
C ARG A 270 -15.96 13.06 -6.24
N GLY A 271 -17.22 12.79 -5.96
CA GLY A 271 -18.01 13.56 -5.03
C GLY A 271 -17.65 13.23 -3.59
N LEU A 272 -17.79 14.21 -2.71
CA LEU A 272 -17.70 14.05 -1.26
C LEU A 272 -19.09 14.33 -0.67
N PRO A 273 -19.85 13.28 -0.32
CA PRO A 273 -21.27 13.45 -0.01
C PRO A 273 -21.54 14.09 1.35
N GLY A 274 -20.50 14.38 2.15
CA GLY A 274 -20.65 15.00 3.46
C GLY A 274 -21.39 14.13 4.50
N SER A 275 -21.71 14.71 5.63
CA SER A 275 -22.48 14.05 6.69
C SER A 275 -23.95 13.90 6.32
N VAL A 276 -24.58 12.79 6.77
CA VAL A 276 -26.03 12.59 6.63
C VAL A 276 -26.72 13.30 7.78
N ILE A 277 -27.36 14.42 7.49
CA ILE A 277 -28.14 15.17 8.46
C ILE A 277 -29.53 15.51 7.88
N PHE A 278 -30.52 15.71 8.75
CA PHE A 278 -31.93 15.85 8.33
C PHE A 278 -32.21 17.04 7.43
N TYR A 279 -31.52 18.14 7.66
CA TYR A 279 -31.82 19.42 7.04
C TYR A 279 -30.80 19.87 5.99
N ASN A 280 -29.83 19.02 5.70
CA ASN A 280 -28.83 19.27 4.67
C ASN A 280 -28.63 18.04 3.77
N ASP A 281 -29.29 18.08 2.63
CA ASP A 281 -29.23 16.99 1.63
C ASP A 281 -28.16 17.24 0.57
N TYR A 282 -27.54 18.41 0.57
CA TYR A 282 -26.64 18.85 -0.47
C TYR A 282 -25.23 19.06 0.08
N SER A 283 -24.26 18.41 -0.56
CA SER A 283 -22.85 18.72 -0.42
C SER A 283 -22.30 19.07 -1.80
N GLY A 284 -21.71 20.24 -1.94
CA GLY A 284 -21.06 20.72 -3.15
C GLY A 284 -19.58 20.32 -3.25
N GLU A 285 -19.12 19.49 -2.32
CA GLU A 285 -17.70 19.13 -2.23
C GLU A 285 -17.29 18.11 -3.29
N ARG A 286 -16.17 18.37 -3.97
CA ARG A 286 -15.59 17.50 -4.99
C ARG A 286 -14.09 17.35 -4.74
N LEU A 287 -13.55 16.16 -5.04
CA LEU A 287 -12.14 15.85 -4.91
C LEU A 287 -11.60 15.29 -6.23
N TRP A 288 -10.48 15.84 -6.69
CA TRP A 288 -9.64 15.29 -7.75
C TRP A 288 -8.31 14.87 -7.13
N ASP A 289 -7.84 13.69 -7.48
CA ASP A 289 -6.67 13.09 -6.87
C ASP A 289 -5.84 12.39 -7.94
N ARG A 290 -4.57 12.77 -8.07
CA ARG A 290 -3.60 12.18 -9.00
C ARG A 290 -2.39 11.72 -8.24
N ASN A 291 -1.96 10.52 -8.52
CA ASN A 291 -0.73 10.00 -7.96
C ASN A 291 0.06 9.29 -9.06
N ALA A 292 1.32 9.64 -9.21
CA ALA A 292 2.24 8.99 -10.11
C ALA A 292 3.54 8.68 -9.38
N PHE A 293 4.06 7.47 -9.54
CA PHE A 293 5.40 7.18 -9.06
C PHE A 293 6.18 6.27 -10.01
N ALA A 294 7.47 6.44 -9.98
CA ALA A 294 8.43 5.51 -10.57
C ALA A 294 9.35 4.99 -9.48
N GLN A 295 9.60 3.69 -9.48
CA GLN A 295 10.52 3.07 -8.53
C GLN A 295 11.43 2.05 -9.21
N ILE A 296 12.63 1.93 -8.68
CA ILE A 296 13.65 0.97 -9.08
C ILE A 296 14.07 0.22 -7.84
N HIS A 297 14.17 -1.10 -7.96
CA HIS A 297 14.68 -1.99 -6.92
C HIS A 297 15.74 -2.89 -7.55
N TYR A 298 16.91 -2.87 -6.98
CA TYR A 298 18.03 -3.74 -7.31
C TYR A 298 18.40 -4.59 -6.11
N GLU A 299 18.59 -5.92 -6.32
CA GLU A 299 19.00 -6.85 -5.28
C GLU A 299 20.06 -7.80 -5.85
N ASN A 300 21.13 -8.03 -5.08
CA ASN A 300 22.21 -8.95 -5.46
C ASN A 300 22.78 -9.71 -4.26
N HIS A 301 22.93 -11.02 -4.41
CA HIS A 301 23.74 -11.87 -3.53
C HIS A 301 25.21 -11.80 -4.01
N ILE A 302 25.95 -10.81 -3.50
CA ILE A 302 27.33 -10.54 -3.94
C ILE A 302 28.26 -11.70 -3.57
N THR A 303 28.05 -12.28 -2.38
CA THR A 303 28.69 -13.50 -1.92
C THR A 303 27.68 -14.38 -1.20
N GLU A 304 28.04 -15.61 -0.83
CA GLU A 304 27.19 -16.49 -0.01
C GLU A 304 26.80 -15.85 1.35
N LYS A 305 27.61 -14.93 1.85
CA LYS A 305 27.42 -14.26 3.15
C LYS A 305 26.89 -12.85 3.04
N PHE A 306 26.95 -12.21 1.87
CA PHE A 306 26.60 -10.81 1.72
C PHE A 306 25.57 -10.57 0.62
N THR A 307 24.42 -10.08 1.03
CA THR A 307 23.34 -9.64 0.16
C THR A 307 23.19 -8.13 0.25
N PHE A 308 22.98 -7.50 -0.88
CA PHE A 308 22.83 -6.05 -1.02
C PHE A 308 21.56 -5.72 -1.77
N GLN A 309 20.86 -4.65 -1.37
CA GLN A 309 19.78 -4.06 -2.13
C GLN A 309 19.89 -2.54 -2.17
N ALA A 310 19.41 -1.97 -3.26
CA ALA A 310 19.26 -0.54 -3.44
C ALA A 310 17.89 -0.22 -4.03
N GLN A 311 17.28 0.85 -3.56
CA GLN A 311 15.97 1.30 -4.01
C GLN A 311 16.00 2.81 -4.29
N ALA A 312 15.32 3.21 -5.35
CA ALA A 312 15.05 4.61 -5.65
C ALA A 312 13.57 4.78 -6.03
N LYS A 313 12.96 5.87 -5.59
CA LYS A 313 11.58 6.21 -5.93
C LYS A 313 11.43 7.72 -6.10
N TYR A 314 10.71 8.09 -7.13
CA TYR A 314 10.12 9.41 -7.25
C TYR A 314 8.60 9.29 -7.17
N ASN A 315 7.96 10.07 -6.32
CA ASN A 315 6.50 10.14 -6.20
C ASN A 315 6.03 11.58 -6.41
N TYR A 316 4.99 11.72 -7.22
CA TYR A 316 4.24 12.94 -7.44
C TYR A 316 2.79 12.71 -7.05
N SER A 317 2.23 13.59 -6.23
CA SER A 317 0.82 13.58 -5.83
C SER A 317 0.24 14.97 -6.03
N TRP A 318 -0.92 15.04 -6.68
CA TRP A 318 -1.67 16.28 -6.83
C TRP A 318 -3.11 16.06 -6.39
N MET A 319 -3.62 16.99 -5.62
CA MET A 319 -4.99 16.96 -5.11
C MET A 319 -5.63 18.32 -5.30
N ARG A 320 -6.89 18.33 -5.71
CA ARG A 320 -7.77 19.51 -5.71
C ARG A 320 -9.01 19.20 -4.92
N HIS A 321 -9.27 20.01 -3.89
CA HIS A 321 -10.50 20.03 -3.13
C HIS A 321 -11.30 21.27 -3.48
N LEU A 322 -12.52 21.07 -3.96
CA LEU A 322 -13.47 22.13 -4.26
C LEU A 322 -14.68 21.96 -3.33
N ASP A 323 -15.00 23.00 -2.58
CA ASP A 323 -16.23 23.07 -1.80
C ASP A 323 -17.02 24.30 -2.27
N VAL A 324 -18.23 24.06 -2.77
CA VAL A 324 -19.17 25.12 -3.21
C VAL A 324 -20.21 25.30 -2.13
N ASP A 325 -20.08 26.38 -1.35
CA ASP A 325 -20.96 26.65 -0.21
C ASP A 325 -21.05 28.17 0.02
N ASN A 326 -22.21 28.64 0.40
CA ASN A 326 -22.48 30.04 0.71
C ASN A 326 -21.75 30.52 1.98
N LYS A 327 -21.17 29.64 2.79
CA LYS A 327 -20.31 29.98 3.93
C LYS A 327 -19.02 30.69 3.52
N TYR A 328 -18.61 30.58 2.24
CA TYR A 328 -17.44 31.23 1.69
C TYR A 328 -17.83 32.57 1.05
N GLU A 329 -17.07 33.62 1.30
CA GLU A 329 -17.30 34.96 0.73
C GLU A 329 -17.28 34.91 -0.83
N SER A 330 -16.43 34.07 -1.43
CA SER A 330 -16.39 33.86 -2.88
C SER A 330 -17.42 32.84 -3.39
N GLY A 331 -18.31 32.31 -2.53
CA GLY A 331 -19.22 31.20 -2.84
C GLY A 331 -18.58 29.85 -3.01
N ARG A 332 -17.24 29.73 -2.87
CA ARG A 332 -16.51 28.48 -3.01
C ARG A 332 -15.11 28.54 -2.38
N GLN A 333 -14.60 27.38 -2.01
CA GLN A 333 -13.19 27.15 -1.69
C GLN A 333 -12.60 26.18 -2.74
N ASP A 334 -11.47 26.54 -3.37
CA ASP A 334 -10.79 25.72 -4.40
C ASP A 334 -9.31 25.59 -4.02
N ASP A 335 -9.01 24.57 -3.22
CA ASP A 335 -7.67 24.31 -2.71
C ASP A 335 -6.96 23.26 -3.54
N ARG A 336 -5.70 23.51 -3.87
CA ARG A 336 -4.85 22.57 -4.61
C ARG A 336 -3.57 22.33 -3.85
N TYR A 337 -3.14 21.09 -3.89
CA TYR A 337 -1.93 20.63 -3.22
C TYR A 337 -1.09 19.81 -4.18
N THR A 338 0.22 20.02 -4.14
CA THR A 338 1.18 19.22 -4.91
C THR A 338 2.25 18.72 -3.97
N GLN A 339 2.39 17.40 -3.86
CA GLN A 339 3.44 16.76 -3.07
C GLN A 339 4.44 16.08 -4.00
N LYS A 340 5.72 16.14 -3.63
CA LYS A 340 6.80 15.40 -4.29
C LYS A 340 7.64 14.69 -3.24
N GLU A 341 8.01 13.44 -3.52
CA GLU A 341 8.97 12.68 -2.71
C GLU A 341 10.08 12.16 -3.61
N TYR A 342 11.32 12.39 -3.20
CA TYR A 342 12.52 11.74 -3.72
C TYR A 342 13.03 10.81 -2.62
N TYR A 343 13.15 9.53 -2.91
CA TYR A 343 13.53 8.51 -1.95
C TYR A 343 14.66 7.66 -2.49
N LEU A 344 15.69 7.46 -1.67
CA LEU A 344 16.79 6.54 -1.90
C LEU A 344 16.98 5.67 -0.68
N SER A 345 17.24 4.38 -0.88
CA SER A 345 17.57 3.42 0.17
C SER A 345 18.67 2.48 -0.28
N ILE A 346 19.57 2.17 0.63
CA ILE A 346 20.54 1.09 0.48
C ILE A 346 20.46 0.21 1.72
N SER A 347 20.56 -1.11 1.54
CA SER A 347 20.60 -2.06 2.65
C SER A 347 21.55 -3.19 2.35
N GLY A 348 22.24 -3.65 3.37
CA GLY A 348 23.15 -4.80 3.33
C GLY A 348 22.82 -5.79 4.43
N LEU A 349 22.84 -7.07 4.10
CA LEU A 349 22.72 -8.20 5.03
C LEU A 349 24.01 -9.00 4.99
N TYR A 350 24.63 -9.22 6.13
CA TYR A 350 25.82 -10.01 6.26
C TYR A 350 25.61 -11.17 7.25
N SER A 351 25.83 -12.41 6.79
CA SER A 351 25.81 -13.60 7.63
C SER A 351 27.14 -13.75 8.33
N LEU A 352 27.19 -13.38 9.61
CA LEU A 352 28.39 -13.48 10.48
C LEU A 352 28.74 -14.96 10.76
N ALA A 353 27.70 -15.77 11.01
CA ALA A 353 27.76 -17.21 11.25
C ALA A 353 26.45 -17.86 10.79
N ASP A 354 26.36 -19.19 10.82
CA ASP A 354 25.19 -19.95 10.36
C ASP A 354 23.85 -19.50 10.94
N HIS A 355 23.89 -19.00 12.18
CA HIS A 355 22.68 -18.55 12.90
C HIS A 355 22.71 -17.07 13.26
N LEU A 356 23.74 -16.32 12.87
CA LEU A 356 23.92 -14.92 13.26
C LEU A 356 24.04 -14.03 12.03
N SER A 357 23.14 -13.09 11.90
CA SER A 357 23.11 -12.13 10.78
C SER A 357 23.10 -10.68 11.29
N LEU A 358 23.75 -9.83 10.53
CA LEU A 358 23.81 -8.38 10.72
C LEU A 358 23.21 -7.70 9.51
N ALA A 359 22.32 -6.73 9.71
CA ALA A 359 21.78 -5.88 8.65
C ALA A 359 22.02 -4.40 8.98
N VAL A 360 22.36 -3.66 7.92
CA VAL A 360 22.49 -2.19 7.97
C VAL A 360 21.65 -1.63 6.84
N ALA A 361 20.87 -0.60 7.12
CA ALA A 361 20.09 0.12 6.12
C ALA A 361 20.19 1.63 6.32
N GLU A 362 20.28 2.36 5.21
CA GLU A 362 20.27 3.81 5.20
C GLU A 362 19.25 4.28 4.17
N ASP A 363 18.32 5.12 4.64
CA ASP A 363 17.30 5.76 3.81
C ASP A 363 17.47 7.28 3.85
N TYR A 364 17.46 7.91 2.68
CA TYR A 364 17.42 9.35 2.56
C TYR A 364 16.25 9.77 1.69
N PHE A 365 15.43 10.71 2.16
CA PHE A 365 14.31 11.19 1.39
C PHE A 365 13.97 12.65 1.65
N ILE A 366 13.41 13.26 0.61
CA ILE A 366 12.99 14.64 0.59
C ILE A 366 11.50 14.68 0.25
N ASN A 367 10.70 15.29 1.12
CA ASN A 367 9.29 15.56 0.87
C ASN A 367 9.08 17.06 0.73
N SER A 368 8.28 17.48 -0.25
CA SER A 368 7.81 18.86 -0.38
C SER A 368 6.30 18.93 -0.55
N LEU A 369 5.71 20.03 -0.11
CA LEU A 369 4.29 20.36 -0.28
C LEU A 369 4.16 21.77 -0.80
N ASP A 370 3.57 21.89 -2.00
CA ASP A 370 3.14 23.16 -2.59
C ASP A 370 1.60 23.23 -2.49
N ASN A 371 1.03 24.44 -2.32
CA ASN A 371 -0.40 24.63 -2.22
C ASN A 371 -0.85 25.98 -2.79
N THR A 372 -2.15 26.16 -2.97
CA THR A 372 -2.75 27.41 -3.47
C THR A 372 -3.43 28.25 -2.38
N ILE A 373 -3.30 27.85 -1.13
CA ILE A 373 -3.90 28.57 0.00
C ILE A 373 -3.08 29.85 0.25
N PRO A 374 -3.72 31.02 0.29
CA PRO A 374 -3.01 32.26 0.57
C PRO A 374 -2.23 32.17 1.90
N GLU A 375 -1.00 32.68 1.90
CA GLU A 375 -0.12 32.74 3.07
C GLU A 375 0.31 31.39 3.67
N CYS A 376 -0.17 30.25 3.13
CA CYS A 376 0.22 28.94 3.60
C CYS A 376 1.68 28.63 3.21
N PRO A 377 2.51 28.13 4.13
CA PRO A 377 3.93 27.83 3.85
C PRO A 377 4.12 26.72 2.82
N PHE A 378 5.30 26.70 2.18
CA PHE A 378 5.76 25.63 1.29
C PHE A 378 6.90 24.85 1.97
N PRO A 379 6.57 23.84 2.77
CA PRO A 379 7.58 23.10 3.50
C PRO A 379 8.34 22.12 2.63
N LYS A 380 9.63 21.95 2.95
CA LYS A 380 10.51 20.91 2.41
C LYS A 380 11.20 20.20 3.57
N ARG A 381 10.94 18.90 3.74
CA ARG A 381 11.48 18.06 4.80
C ARG A 381 12.56 17.14 4.24
N TYR A 382 13.69 17.11 4.91
CA TYR A 382 14.81 16.22 4.66
C TYR A 382 14.87 15.20 5.79
N THR A 383 14.91 13.92 5.45
CA THR A 383 14.94 12.84 6.44
C THR A 383 16.06 11.87 6.11
N SER A 384 16.87 11.53 7.11
CA SER A 384 17.83 10.42 7.09
C SER A 384 17.43 9.42 8.16
N LEU A 385 17.37 8.15 7.79
CA LEU A 385 17.11 7.03 8.69
C LEU A 385 18.22 6.01 8.54
N THR A 386 18.91 5.72 9.65
CA THR A 386 19.96 4.69 9.72
C THR A 386 19.49 3.57 10.62
N ALA A 387 19.36 2.35 10.10
CA ALA A 387 18.98 1.17 10.87
C ALA A 387 20.13 0.19 10.98
N LEU A 388 20.34 -0.33 12.19
CA LEU A 388 21.23 -1.44 12.48
C LEU A 388 20.42 -2.55 13.13
N ALA A 389 20.51 -3.78 12.62
CA ALA A 389 19.82 -4.93 13.18
C ALA A 389 20.72 -6.15 13.28
N ILE A 390 20.59 -6.88 14.37
CA ILE A 390 21.27 -8.15 14.60
C ILE A 390 20.20 -9.21 14.87
N GLN A 391 20.32 -10.35 14.21
CA GLN A 391 19.40 -11.46 14.39
C GLN A 391 20.18 -12.75 14.65
N TYR A 392 19.79 -13.43 15.73
CA TYR A 392 20.11 -14.84 15.95
C TYR A 392 18.90 -15.67 15.58
N LYS A 393 19.07 -16.69 14.71
CA LYS A 393 17.97 -17.54 14.24
C LYS A 393 18.42 -18.98 14.09
N ASP A 394 17.86 -19.83 14.96
CA ASP A 394 17.97 -21.29 14.85
C ASP A 394 16.57 -21.95 14.90
N PRO A 395 16.42 -23.27 14.78
CA PRO A 395 15.12 -23.95 14.84
C PRO A 395 14.33 -23.73 16.14
N ARG A 396 14.97 -23.42 17.25
CA ARG A 396 14.36 -23.23 18.57
C ARG A 396 14.16 -21.77 18.93
N LEU A 397 15.12 -20.90 18.59
CA LEU A 397 15.18 -19.53 19.03
C LEU A 397 15.32 -18.59 17.83
N THR A 398 14.47 -17.56 17.76
CA THR A 398 14.70 -16.38 16.94
C THR A 398 14.75 -15.17 17.86
N ALA A 399 15.86 -14.45 17.86
CA ALA A 399 16.02 -13.22 18.62
C ALA A 399 16.53 -12.13 17.69
N THR A 400 15.82 -11.02 17.63
CA THR A 400 16.18 -9.88 16.79
C THR A 400 16.24 -8.63 17.65
N THR A 401 17.31 -7.87 17.50
CA THR A 401 17.43 -6.52 18.08
C THR A 401 17.75 -5.53 16.97
N SER A 402 17.18 -4.35 17.06
CA SER A 402 17.45 -3.27 16.12
C SER A 402 17.51 -1.91 16.80
N LEU A 403 18.25 -1.01 16.19
CA LEU A 403 18.35 0.39 16.59
C LEU A 403 18.15 1.25 15.35
N LEU A 404 17.16 2.14 15.40
CA LEU A 404 16.88 3.10 14.33
C LEU A 404 17.31 4.50 14.77
N GLY A 405 18.26 5.09 14.04
CA GLY A 405 18.62 6.50 14.13
C GLY A 405 17.74 7.30 13.15
N THR A 406 17.14 8.37 13.64
CA THR A 406 16.32 9.29 12.85
C THR A 406 16.91 10.70 12.96
N TYR A 407 17.12 11.35 11.81
CA TYR A 407 17.45 12.76 11.73
C TYR A 407 16.54 13.46 10.74
N ILE A 408 15.89 14.55 11.16
CA ILE A 408 14.93 15.29 10.35
C ILE A 408 15.21 16.78 10.47
N THR A 409 15.29 17.46 9.33
CA THR A 409 15.35 18.93 9.24
C THR A 409 14.34 19.42 8.21
N GLU A 410 13.84 20.63 8.37
CA GLU A 410 12.86 21.23 7.49
C GLU A 410 13.30 22.64 7.06
N ASN A 411 13.00 22.97 5.80
CA ASN A 411 13.08 24.34 5.29
C ASN A 411 11.68 24.78 4.91
N VAL A 412 11.37 26.06 5.14
CA VAL A 412 10.08 26.67 4.83
C VAL A 412 10.35 28.00 4.14
N GLU A 413 9.66 28.30 3.06
CA GLU A 413 9.85 29.57 2.36
C GLU A 413 9.27 30.77 3.11
N ARG A 414 8.22 30.52 3.94
CA ARG A 414 7.54 31.56 4.72
C ARG A 414 7.20 31.02 6.10
N GLY A 415 7.32 31.87 7.12
CA GLY A 415 6.99 31.55 8.52
C GLY A 415 8.11 30.78 9.22
N ASP A 416 7.78 30.29 10.41
CA ASP A 416 8.71 29.60 11.28
C ASP A 416 8.82 28.10 10.91
N ARG A 417 10.03 27.58 10.97
CA ARG A 417 10.27 26.15 10.83
C ARG A 417 10.39 25.50 12.22
N PRO A 418 9.96 24.25 12.38
CA PRO A 418 10.23 23.51 13.59
C PRO A 418 11.74 23.25 13.75
N SER A 419 12.18 23.04 14.98
CA SER A 419 13.55 22.65 15.28
C SER A 419 13.91 21.29 14.68
N ASP A 420 15.19 21.06 14.40
CA ASP A 420 15.70 19.77 13.94
C ASP A 420 15.38 18.66 14.96
N ARG A 421 15.05 17.48 14.47
CA ARG A 421 14.62 16.35 15.30
C ARG A 421 15.57 15.18 15.15
N LYS A 422 16.02 14.66 16.30
CA LYS A 422 16.93 13.50 16.39
C LYS A 422 16.36 12.49 17.35
N ARG A 423 16.42 11.20 17.00
CA ARG A 423 15.94 10.13 17.87
C ARG A 423 16.70 8.84 17.61
N LEU A 424 16.93 8.07 18.67
CA LEU A 424 17.29 6.66 18.62
C LEU A 424 16.09 5.84 19.13
N SER A 425 15.63 4.90 18.32
CA SER A 425 14.47 4.06 18.61
C SER A 425 14.89 2.59 18.60
N PRO A 426 15.00 1.95 19.78
CA PRO A 426 15.34 0.54 19.92
C PRO A 426 14.12 -0.35 19.70
N ALA A 427 14.36 -1.57 19.20
CA ALA A 427 13.36 -2.64 19.17
C ALA A 427 14.04 -3.98 19.46
N VAL A 428 13.29 -4.87 20.12
CA VAL A 428 13.72 -6.24 20.43
C VAL A 428 12.55 -7.18 20.21
N SER A 429 12.80 -8.34 19.61
CA SER A 429 11.81 -9.40 19.46
C SER A 429 12.44 -10.76 19.74
N LEU A 430 11.64 -11.66 20.32
CA LEU A 430 12.02 -13.00 20.71
C LEU A 430 10.92 -13.99 20.35
N SER A 431 11.29 -15.12 19.74
CA SER A 431 10.42 -16.28 19.54
C SER A 431 11.15 -17.54 19.98
N TRP A 432 10.63 -18.22 20.99
CA TRP A 432 11.23 -19.39 21.58
C TRP A 432 10.32 -20.60 21.47
N ARG A 433 10.80 -21.67 20.82
CA ARG A 433 10.15 -22.97 20.78
C ARG A 433 10.43 -23.74 22.06
N VAL A 434 9.47 -23.76 22.97
CA VAL A 434 9.62 -24.30 24.33
C VAL A 434 9.77 -25.83 24.32
N LEU A 435 8.98 -26.52 23.49
CA LEU A 435 8.94 -27.97 23.40
C LEU A 435 9.49 -28.43 22.07
N SER A 436 10.44 -29.38 22.11
CA SER A 436 11.05 -29.92 20.89
C SER A 436 10.07 -30.75 20.05
N ASP A 437 9.16 -31.47 20.69
CA ASP A 437 8.25 -32.43 20.06
C ASP A 437 6.92 -31.81 19.62
N HIS A 438 6.61 -30.62 20.13
CA HIS A 438 5.43 -29.85 19.76
C HIS A 438 5.84 -28.50 19.18
N ASN A 439 5.12 -28.07 18.15
CA ASN A 439 5.36 -26.76 17.56
C ASN A 439 4.68 -25.66 18.41
N PHE A 440 5.12 -25.55 19.68
CA PHE A 440 4.67 -24.56 20.65
C PHE A 440 5.76 -23.51 20.83
N ARG A 441 5.41 -22.23 20.55
CA ARG A 441 6.31 -21.09 20.64
C ARG A 441 5.73 -20.01 21.55
N LEU A 442 6.60 -19.44 22.38
CA LEU A 442 6.35 -18.21 23.10
C LEU A 442 7.04 -17.05 22.37
N ARG A 443 6.38 -15.91 22.37
CA ARG A 443 6.85 -14.70 21.70
C ARG A 443 6.78 -13.52 22.65
N ALA A 444 7.79 -12.63 22.56
CA ALA A 444 7.78 -11.34 23.24
C ALA A 444 8.45 -10.30 22.35
N SER A 445 7.92 -9.09 22.32
CA SER A 445 8.58 -7.99 21.62
C SER A 445 8.33 -6.64 22.29
N TYR A 446 9.32 -5.77 22.10
CA TYR A 446 9.33 -4.38 22.49
C TYR A 446 9.74 -3.52 21.29
N LYS A 447 9.07 -2.39 21.06
CA LYS A 447 9.44 -1.43 20.04
C LYS A 447 9.14 0.01 20.44
N ASP A 448 10.15 0.88 20.33
CA ASP A 448 9.99 2.34 20.41
C ASP A 448 9.76 2.89 19.01
N ILE A 449 8.78 3.77 18.87
CA ILE A 449 8.36 4.36 17.60
C ILE A 449 8.37 5.88 17.76
N PHE A 450 8.95 6.55 16.77
CA PHE A 450 9.03 7.99 16.71
C PHE A 450 8.39 8.50 15.43
N ARG A 451 7.40 9.38 15.55
CA ARG A 451 6.68 9.98 14.45
C ARG A 451 6.69 11.50 14.55
N VAL A 452 7.10 12.16 13.50
CA VAL A 452 7.00 13.63 13.41
C VAL A 452 5.61 14.05 12.94
N PRO A 453 5.13 15.23 13.35
CA PRO A 453 3.90 15.81 12.83
C PRO A 453 3.92 15.93 11.31
N THR A 454 2.76 15.79 10.68
CA THR A 454 2.58 15.92 9.23
C THR A 454 2.67 17.38 8.79
N PHE A 455 2.72 17.63 7.50
CA PHE A 455 2.70 19.01 7.01
C PHE A 455 1.38 19.71 7.36
N ASN A 456 0.24 19.00 7.35
CA ASN A 456 -1.03 19.59 7.80
C ASN A 456 -1.00 19.91 9.30
N ASP A 457 -0.43 19.05 10.14
CA ASP A 457 -0.31 19.28 11.57
C ASP A 457 0.52 20.55 11.88
N LEU A 458 1.57 20.82 11.07
CA LEU A 458 2.50 21.93 11.30
C LEU A 458 2.09 23.22 10.58
N TYR A 459 1.58 23.14 9.36
CA TYR A 459 1.53 24.29 8.44
C TYR A 459 0.15 24.62 7.87
N TYR A 460 -0.89 23.82 8.17
CA TYR A 460 -2.22 24.17 7.70
C TYR A 460 -2.70 25.46 8.38
N LEU A 461 -2.96 26.49 7.60
CA LEU A 461 -3.09 27.88 8.03
C LEU A 461 -4.04 28.13 9.20
N ARG A 462 -5.11 27.31 9.33
CA ARG A 462 -6.13 27.53 10.36
C ARG A 462 -5.88 26.77 11.66
N ILE A 463 -5.14 25.65 11.59
CA ILE A 463 -4.97 24.72 12.72
C ILE A 463 -3.54 24.21 12.89
N GLY A 464 -2.64 24.54 11.95
CA GLY A 464 -1.24 24.10 12.02
C GLY A 464 -0.49 24.79 13.16
N ASN A 465 0.42 24.03 13.80
CA ASN A 465 1.27 24.56 14.85
C ASN A 465 2.69 23.98 14.72
N THR A 466 3.66 24.85 14.44
CA THR A 466 5.09 24.47 14.28
C THR A 466 5.76 24.04 15.56
N ASP A 467 5.18 24.35 16.73
CA ASP A 467 5.68 23.95 18.06
C ASP A 467 5.25 22.52 18.47
N LEU A 468 4.47 21.84 17.63
CA LEU A 468 4.05 20.47 17.91
C LEU A 468 5.27 19.56 18.09
N LYS A 469 5.24 18.83 19.18
CA LYS A 469 6.26 17.83 19.49
C LYS A 469 6.03 16.55 18.71
N PRO A 470 7.11 15.84 18.36
CA PRO A 470 6.98 14.50 17.80
C PRO A 470 6.23 13.56 18.75
N GLU A 471 5.44 12.70 18.18
CA GLU A 471 4.72 11.64 18.87
C GLU A 471 5.63 10.45 19.13
N ARG A 472 5.50 9.85 20.29
CA ARG A 472 6.25 8.65 20.71
C ARG A 472 5.25 7.56 21.06
N ALA A 473 5.41 6.41 20.44
CA ALA A 473 4.63 5.24 20.79
C ALA A 473 5.55 4.10 21.23
N THR A 474 5.18 3.43 22.30
CA THR A 474 5.89 2.25 22.80
C THR A 474 4.97 1.06 22.72
N GLN A 475 5.42 -0.01 22.06
CA GLN A 475 4.66 -1.25 21.90
C GLN A 475 5.30 -2.38 22.72
N TYR A 476 4.47 -3.09 23.49
CA TYR A 476 4.81 -4.34 24.17
C TYR A 476 3.87 -5.42 23.65
N ASN A 477 4.42 -6.56 23.25
CA ASN A 477 3.64 -7.69 22.79
C ASN A 477 4.15 -8.96 23.49
N VAL A 478 3.21 -9.81 23.91
CA VAL A 478 3.48 -11.17 24.38
C VAL A 478 2.48 -12.09 23.72
N GLY A 479 2.94 -13.21 23.21
CA GLY A 479 2.06 -14.14 22.52
C GLY A 479 2.54 -15.58 22.60
N MET A 480 1.66 -16.48 22.20
CA MET A 480 1.94 -17.89 22.03
C MET A 480 1.35 -18.39 20.72
N THR A 481 2.04 -19.33 20.10
CA THR A 481 1.55 -20.02 18.90
C THR A 481 1.75 -21.52 19.11
N TRP A 482 0.69 -22.26 18.85
CA TRP A 482 0.72 -23.72 18.78
C TRP A 482 0.25 -24.16 17.39
N SER A 483 0.95 -25.11 16.79
CA SER A 483 0.51 -25.71 15.54
C SER A 483 0.79 -27.20 15.54
N GLY A 484 -0.17 -27.97 15.02
CA GLY A 484 -0.07 -29.43 14.99
C GLY A 484 -1.18 -30.07 14.18
N LEU A 485 -1.03 -31.39 14.06
CA LEU A 485 -2.04 -32.30 13.49
C LEU A 485 -2.96 -32.76 14.62
N LEU A 486 -4.25 -32.82 14.38
CA LEU A 486 -5.23 -33.43 15.27
C LEU A 486 -5.89 -34.62 14.55
N PRO A 487 -6.41 -35.63 15.28
CA PRO A 487 -6.99 -36.83 14.66
C PRO A 487 -8.09 -36.55 13.64
N PHE A 488 -8.80 -35.42 13.81
CA PHE A 488 -9.92 -35.03 12.94
C PHE A 488 -9.66 -33.78 12.10
N ILE A 489 -8.49 -33.17 12.24
CA ILE A 489 -8.12 -31.91 11.54
C ILE A 489 -6.70 -32.07 11.01
N ASN A 490 -6.54 -32.01 9.69
CA ASN A 490 -5.26 -32.17 9.01
C ASN A 490 -4.17 -31.19 9.47
N TYR A 491 -4.57 -30.00 9.92
CA TYR A 491 -3.66 -29.00 10.45
C TYR A 491 -4.44 -27.93 11.23
N LEU A 492 -4.02 -27.68 12.47
CA LEU A 492 -4.55 -26.58 13.29
C LEU A 492 -3.40 -25.66 13.72
N ASN A 493 -3.61 -24.36 13.54
CA ASN A 493 -2.71 -23.33 14.05
C ASN A 493 -3.52 -22.39 14.95
N VAL A 494 -3.10 -22.26 16.19
CA VAL A 494 -3.70 -21.36 17.19
C VAL A 494 -2.66 -20.34 17.62
N SER A 495 -2.98 -19.07 17.51
CA SER A 495 -2.14 -17.97 17.96
C SER A 495 -2.92 -17.05 18.87
N VAL A 496 -2.35 -16.73 20.02
CA VAL A 496 -2.92 -15.79 20.98
C VAL A 496 -1.87 -14.73 21.30
N ASP A 497 -2.26 -13.47 21.17
CA ASP A 497 -1.36 -12.34 21.39
C ASP A 497 -2.04 -11.31 22.30
N GLY A 498 -1.34 -10.92 23.36
CA GLY A 498 -1.64 -9.76 24.18
C GLY A 498 -0.72 -8.60 23.84
N TYR A 499 -1.21 -7.38 23.86
CA TYR A 499 -0.41 -6.21 23.60
C TYR A 499 -0.79 -5.03 24.50
N TYR A 500 0.20 -4.17 24.71
CA TYR A 500 0.02 -2.88 25.37
C TYR A 500 0.75 -1.82 24.57
N ASN A 501 0.03 -0.76 24.17
CA ASN A 501 0.55 0.38 23.46
C ASN A 501 0.42 1.63 24.35
N ARG A 502 1.51 2.40 24.45
CA ARG A 502 1.52 3.72 25.08
C ARG A 502 1.94 4.75 24.06
N VAL A 503 1.10 5.76 23.82
CA VAL A 503 1.34 6.89 22.94
C VAL A 503 1.52 8.15 23.79
#